data_52d0bb474d06efdfd75415dbd12e340e
#
_entry.id   52d0bb474d06efdfd75415dbd12e340e
#
_cell.length_a   1.000
_cell.length_b   1.000
_cell.length_c   1.000
_cell.angle_alpha   90.00
_cell.angle_beta   90.00
_cell.angle_gamma   90.00
#
_symmetry.space_group_name_H-M   'P 1'
#
loop_
_entity.id
_entity.type
_entity.pdbx_description
1 polymer ?
#
loop_
_entity_poly.entity_id
_entity_poly.type
_entity_poly.pdbx_seq_one_letter_code
_entity_poly.pdbx_strand_id
1 'polypeptide(L)'
;MSCDITSGFELGCRDNSGGIKNLYILGASGSVAGTIESVTDASEGLISDISGSGVFYKYELFRQTRDFSEAISATPENGTVFYDQSVNATFFKLQSATRNQIRVLAKNPDLKVIVETNNGSEDGIGRYWLLGEENGVQLLSGTGASGTAFGD
;
A
#
# COMPACT_ATOMS: atom_id res chain seq x y z
N MET A 1 26.81 -5.62 1.98
CA MET A 1 25.87 -4.69 2.65
C MET A 1 26.42 -4.40 4.04
N SER A 2 26.58 -3.14 4.39
CA SER A 2 27.04 -2.77 5.74
C SER A 2 25.85 -2.84 6.72
N CYS A 3 26.12 -3.33 7.92
CA CYS A 3 25.14 -3.30 9.02
C CYS A 3 25.24 -2.02 9.85
N ASP A 4 26.06 -1.07 9.43
CA ASP A 4 26.30 0.17 10.14
C ASP A 4 25.34 1.28 9.67
N ILE A 5 24.95 2.13 10.61
CA ILE A 5 24.16 3.33 10.31
C ILE A 5 25.05 4.34 9.58
N THR A 6 24.59 4.82 8.44
CA THR A 6 25.33 5.75 7.57
C THR A 6 24.83 7.19 7.62
N SER A 7 23.64 7.43 8.20
CA SER A 7 23.06 8.76 8.33
C SER A 7 22.24 8.90 9.61
N GLY A 8 22.09 10.14 10.08
CA GLY A 8 21.24 10.49 11.18
C GLY A 8 19.87 11.03 10.72
N PHE A 9 19.08 11.43 11.69
CA PHE A 9 17.79 12.09 11.46
C PHE A 9 17.84 13.51 12.02
N GLU A 10 17.50 14.48 11.20
CA GLU A 10 17.37 15.88 11.62
C GLU A 10 15.89 16.26 11.73
N LEU A 11 15.56 16.96 12.80
CA LEU A 11 14.21 17.45 13.03
C LEU A 11 13.97 18.70 12.17
N GLY A 12 13.24 18.54 11.08
CA GLY A 12 12.82 19.64 10.20
C GLY A 12 11.60 20.41 10.70
N CYS A 13 11.07 21.25 9.86
CA CYS A 13 9.81 21.97 10.12
C CYS A 13 8.62 20.97 10.16
N ARG A 14 7.56 21.36 10.84
CA ARG A 14 6.31 20.58 10.89
C ARG A 14 5.48 20.81 9.64
N ASP A 15 5.90 20.23 8.53
CA ASP A 15 5.25 20.34 7.23
C ASP A 15 4.61 19.02 6.74
N ASN A 16 4.61 17.99 7.58
CA ASN A 16 4.07 16.69 7.25
C ASN A 16 2.56 16.60 7.50
N SER A 17 1.86 15.98 6.55
CA SER A 17 0.46 15.62 6.66
C SER A 17 0.33 14.09 6.70
N GLY A 18 -0.26 13.56 7.75
CA GLY A 18 -0.48 12.12 7.87
C GLY A 18 -1.53 11.58 6.91
N GLY A 19 -1.60 10.27 6.80
CA GLY A 19 -2.58 9.54 6.01
C GLY A 19 -2.16 9.24 4.58
N ILE A 20 -2.99 8.50 3.89
CA ILE A 20 -2.81 8.11 2.49
C ILE A 20 -3.80 8.85 1.60
N LYS A 21 -3.41 9.10 0.36
CA LYS A 21 -4.21 9.80 -0.63
C LYS A 21 -5.00 8.85 -1.51
N ASN A 22 -4.30 7.87 -2.07
CA ASN A 22 -4.89 6.87 -2.95
C ASN A 22 -4.27 5.50 -2.70
N LEU A 23 -5.01 4.46 -3.10
CA LEU A 23 -4.52 3.10 -3.23
C LEU A 23 -4.51 2.70 -4.70
N TYR A 24 -3.49 1.97 -5.10
CA TYR A 24 -3.41 1.33 -6.41
C TYR A 24 -3.24 -0.17 -6.20
N ILE A 25 -4.14 -0.95 -6.76
CA ILE A 25 -4.12 -2.40 -6.63
C ILE A 25 -3.90 -3.00 -8.00
N LEU A 26 -2.91 -3.88 -8.12
CA LEU A 26 -2.60 -4.56 -9.36
C LEU A 26 -3.70 -5.57 -9.71
N GLY A 27 -4.27 -5.42 -10.87
CA GLY A 27 -5.30 -6.30 -11.40
C GLY A 27 -5.01 -6.73 -12.83
N ALA A 28 -5.90 -7.55 -13.36
CA ALA A 28 -5.80 -8.03 -14.71
C ALA A 28 -6.07 -6.93 -15.75
N SER A 29 -5.41 -7.02 -16.88
CA SER A 29 -5.74 -6.26 -18.10
C SER A 29 -6.38 -7.21 -19.11
N GLY A 30 -7.68 -7.16 -19.21
CA GLY A 30 -8.43 -8.13 -20.03
C GLY A 30 -8.25 -9.56 -19.51
N SER A 31 -7.69 -10.43 -20.33
CA SER A 31 -7.41 -11.84 -19.97
C SER A 31 -6.02 -12.05 -19.37
N VAL A 32 -5.19 -11.01 -19.29
CA VAL A 32 -3.83 -11.10 -18.77
C VAL A 32 -3.84 -10.81 -17.27
N ALA A 33 -3.41 -11.78 -16.47
CA ALA A 33 -3.29 -11.62 -15.02
C ALA A 33 -2.24 -10.56 -14.66
N GLY A 34 -2.48 -9.82 -13.59
CA GLY A 34 -1.52 -8.85 -13.09
C GLY A 34 -0.38 -9.54 -12.33
N THR A 35 0.86 -9.34 -12.78
CA THR A 35 2.06 -9.84 -12.13
C THR A 35 3.17 -8.79 -12.14
N ILE A 36 3.99 -8.78 -11.11
CA ILE A 36 5.25 -8.04 -11.11
C ILE A 36 6.37 -9.03 -11.46
N GLU A 37 7.10 -8.75 -12.52
CA GLU A 37 8.21 -9.58 -12.98
C GLU A 37 9.54 -9.10 -12.43
N SER A 38 9.74 -7.79 -12.39
CA SER A 38 10.93 -7.20 -11.80
C SER A 38 10.68 -5.80 -11.25
N VAL A 39 11.46 -5.48 -10.23
CA VAL A 39 11.52 -4.15 -9.61
C VAL A 39 12.96 -3.67 -9.74
N THR A 40 13.14 -2.46 -10.25
CA THR A 40 14.46 -1.86 -10.41
C THR A 40 14.68 -0.79 -9.37
N ASP A 41 15.74 -0.94 -8.57
CA ASP A 41 16.13 0.04 -7.58
C ASP A 41 17.10 1.07 -8.18
N ALA A 42 16.82 2.34 -8.02
CA ALA A 42 17.75 3.42 -8.38
C ALA A 42 18.85 3.58 -7.32
N SER A 43 18.49 3.36 -6.07
CA SER A 43 19.39 3.33 -4.92
C SER A 43 18.73 2.48 -3.82
N GLU A 44 19.46 2.20 -2.75
CA GLU A 44 18.99 1.34 -1.68
C GLU A 44 17.60 1.77 -1.15
N GLY A 45 16.61 0.92 -1.39
CA GLY A 45 15.21 1.15 -0.97
C GLY A 45 14.42 2.14 -1.82
N LEU A 46 14.97 2.67 -2.92
CA LEU A 46 14.27 3.58 -3.82
C LEU A 46 13.99 2.91 -5.17
N ILE A 47 12.74 2.59 -5.43
CA ILE A 47 12.30 1.95 -6.67
C ILE A 47 12.24 2.99 -7.78
N SER A 48 12.87 2.71 -8.90
CA SER A 48 12.84 3.54 -10.11
C SER A 48 11.88 3.05 -11.16
N ASP A 49 11.67 1.75 -11.25
CA ASP A 49 10.80 1.14 -12.25
C ASP A 49 10.24 -0.20 -11.78
N ILE A 50 9.04 -0.51 -12.26
CA ILE A 50 8.36 -1.79 -12.03
C ILE A 50 7.93 -2.32 -13.37
N SER A 51 8.38 -3.52 -13.73
CA SER A 51 7.94 -4.21 -14.95
C SER A 51 7.06 -5.41 -14.61
N GLY A 52 6.17 -5.73 -15.53
CA GLY A 52 5.25 -6.85 -15.37
C GLY A 52 4.05 -6.73 -16.29
N SER A 53 3.01 -7.44 -15.97
CA SER A 53 1.74 -7.44 -16.70
C SER A 53 0.58 -6.97 -15.84
N GLY A 54 -0.52 -6.59 -16.47
CA GLY A 54 -1.70 -6.09 -15.77
C GLY A 54 -1.76 -4.56 -15.69
N VAL A 55 -2.67 -4.07 -14.88
CA VAL A 55 -2.91 -2.63 -14.67
C VAL A 55 -3.11 -2.37 -13.19
N PHE A 56 -2.52 -1.30 -12.71
CA PHE A 56 -2.81 -0.78 -11.37
C PHE A 56 -4.10 0.05 -11.41
N TYR A 57 -5.12 -0.42 -10.71
CA TYR A 57 -6.39 0.28 -10.55
C TYR A 57 -6.35 1.21 -9.36
N LYS A 58 -6.70 2.47 -9.60
CA LYS A 58 -6.71 3.52 -8.59
C LYS A 58 -7.99 3.48 -7.76
N TYR A 59 -7.83 3.52 -6.44
CA TYR A 59 -8.92 3.69 -5.48
C TYR A 59 -8.72 5.01 -4.76
N GLU A 60 -9.64 5.95 -5.00
CA GLU A 60 -9.63 7.25 -4.33
C GLU A 60 -10.23 7.15 -2.94
N LEU A 61 -9.58 7.75 -1.96
CA LEU A 61 -9.94 7.67 -0.56
C LEU A 61 -10.18 9.05 0.03
N PHE A 62 -11.12 9.15 0.98
CA PHE A 62 -11.32 10.38 1.74
C PHE A 62 -10.29 10.53 2.86
N ARG A 63 -9.98 11.77 3.24
CA ARG A 63 -8.84 12.11 4.10
C ARG A 63 -8.81 11.47 5.49
N GLN A 64 -9.95 11.20 6.11
CA GLN A 64 -10.01 10.84 7.54
C GLN A 64 -10.20 9.36 7.84
N THR A 65 -10.28 8.52 6.81
CA THR A 65 -10.72 7.12 6.98
C THR A 65 -9.68 6.11 6.51
N ARG A 66 -8.40 6.47 6.58
CA ARG A 66 -7.33 5.70 5.94
C ARG A 66 -6.00 5.92 6.61
N ASP A 67 -5.30 4.85 6.82
CA ASP A 67 -3.95 4.87 7.36
C ASP A 67 -3.10 3.72 6.80
N PHE A 68 -1.83 3.94 6.81
CA PHE A 68 -0.81 2.96 6.51
C PHE A 68 0.13 2.87 7.70
N SER A 69 0.44 1.67 8.13
CA SER A 69 1.39 1.42 9.20
C SER A 69 2.35 0.29 8.85
N GLU A 70 3.55 0.39 9.36
CA GLU A 70 4.57 -0.62 9.26
C GLU A 70 5.11 -0.91 10.64
N ALA A 71 5.10 -2.19 11.03
CA ALA A 71 5.68 -2.67 12.25
C ALA A 71 6.91 -3.53 11.95
N ILE A 72 7.98 -3.32 12.69
CA ILE A 72 9.21 -4.07 12.57
C ILE A 72 9.29 -5.05 13.73
N SER A 73 9.40 -6.33 13.45
CA SER A 73 9.55 -7.38 14.45
C SER A 73 10.89 -8.07 14.28
N ALA A 74 11.67 -8.10 15.34
CA ALA A 74 12.96 -8.76 15.37
C ALA A 74 12.97 -9.83 16.46
N THR A 75 13.43 -11.03 16.13
CA THR A 75 13.58 -12.14 17.07
C THR A 75 15.06 -12.39 17.31
N PRO A 76 15.59 -12.03 18.50
CA PRO A 76 17.02 -12.20 18.79
C PRO A 76 17.49 -13.64 18.76
N GLU A 77 16.64 -14.58 19.18
CA GLU A 77 16.98 -16.01 19.24
C GLU A 77 17.20 -16.64 17.88
N ASN A 78 16.44 -16.21 16.87
CA ASN A 78 16.50 -16.76 15.52
C ASN A 78 17.25 -15.82 14.54
N GLY A 79 17.62 -14.62 14.96
CA GLY A 79 18.26 -13.62 14.11
C GLY A 79 17.40 -13.15 12.95
N THR A 80 16.07 -13.27 13.06
CA THR A 80 15.12 -12.88 12.01
C THR A 80 14.54 -11.50 12.27
N VAL A 81 14.38 -10.74 11.20
CA VAL A 81 13.66 -9.46 11.19
C VAL A 81 12.62 -9.52 10.09
N PHE A 82 11.39 -9.14 10.42
CA PHE A 82 10.36 -8.99 9.40
C PHE A 82 9.56 -7.70 9.59
N TYR A 83 9.03 -7.23 8.48
CA TYR A 83 8.22 -6.02 8.39
C TYR A 83 6.77 -6.41 8.18
N ASP A 84 5.90 -5.97 9.08
CA ASP A 84 4.45 -6.18 8.99
C ASP A 84 3.80 -4.86 8.56
N GLN A 85 3.33 -4.84 7.32
CA GLN A 85 2.73 -3.66 6.70
C GLN A 85 1.23 -3.83 6.63
N SER A 86 0.49 -2.85 7.11
CA SER A 86 -0.96 -2.86 7.06
C SER A 86 -1.54 -1.55 6.54
N VAL A 87 -2.62 -1.67 5.78
CA VAL A 87 -3.37 -0.55 5.23
C VAL A 87 -4.83 -0.68 5.62
N ASN A 88 -5.38 0.38 6.18
CA ASN A 88 -6.80 0.50 6.43
C ASN A 88 -7.40 1.54 5.50
N ALA A 89 -8.49 1.21 4.85
CA ALA A 89 -9.17 2.10 3.93
C ALA A 89 -10.69 1.94 4.04
N THR A 90 -11.40 3.05 3.92
CA THR A 90 -12.86 3.07 3.88
C THR A 90 -13.33 3.63 2.55
N PHE A 91 -14.19 2.89 1.89
CA PHE A 91 -14.83 3.30 0.65
C PHE A 91 -16.24 3.79 0.94
N PHE A 92 -16.60 4.92 0.36
CA PHE A 92 -17.93 5.46 0.47
C PHE A 92 -18.87 4.87 -0.57
N LYS A 93 -20.13 4.81 -0.26
CA LYS A 93 -21.21 4.22 -1.04
C LYS A 93 -21.11 2.70 -1.18
N LEU A 94 -22.14 2.05 -0.73
CA LEU A 94 -22.34 0.62 -0.93
C LEU A 94 -22.88 0.39 -2.35
N GLN A 95 -21.98 0.14 -3.29
CA GLN A 95 -22.30 -0.14 -4.70
C GLN A 95 -22.00 -1.58 -5.05
N SER A 96 -22.82 -2.18 -5.90
CA SER A 96 -22.64 -3.55 -6.38
C SER A 96 -21.28 -3.77 -7.06
N ALA A 97 -20.84 -2.80 -7.89
CA ALA A 97 -19.57 -2.88 -8.58
C ALA A 97 -18.39 -2.92 -7.59
N THR A 98 -18.36 -2.00 -6.62
CA THR A 98 -17.32 -1.95 -5.58
C THR A 98 -17.33 -3.20 -4.72
N ARG A 99 -18.50 -3.67 -4.32
CA ARG A 99 -18.64 -4.92 -3.56
C ARG A 99 -18.11 -6.14 -4.30
N ASN A 100 -18.38 -6.23 -5.59
CA ASN A 100 -17.87 -7.32 -6.42
C ASN A 100 -16.33 -7.28 -6.53
N GLN A 101 -15.74 -6.11 -6.68
CA GLN A 101 -14.28 -5.95 -6.69
C GLN A 101 -13.68 -6.38 -5.35
N ILE A 102 -14.25 -5.97 -4.23
CA ILE A 102 -13.80 -6.38 -2.90
C ILE A 102 -13.89 -7.91 -2.71
N ARG A 103 -14.92 -8.54 -3.24
CA ARG A 103 -15.02 -10.03 -3.23
C ARG A 103 -13.91 -10.71 -4.01
N VAL A 104 -13.51 -10.13 -5.12
CA VAL A 104 -12.36 -10.64 -5.91
C VAL A 104 -11.06 -10.44 -5.13
N LEU A 105 -10.86 -9.27 -4.53
CA LEU A 105 -9.69 -8.99 -3.69
C LEU A 105 -9.60 -9.96 -2.51
N ALA A 106 -10.72 -10.27 -1.87
CA ALA A 106 -10.75 -11.19 -0.72
C ALA A 106 -10.38 -12.63 -1.07
N LYS A 107 -10.57 -13.02 -2.34
CA LYS A 107 -10.21 -14.36 -2.81
C LYS A 107 -8.75 -14.48 -3.26
N ASN A 108 -8.11 -13.36 -3.55
CA ASN A 108 -6.73 -13.36 -4.04
C ASN A 108 -5.76 -13.26 -2.87
N PRO A 109 -4.91 -14.27 -2.63
CA PRO A 109 -3.94 -14.26 -1.53
C PRO A 109 -2.65 -13.49 -1.87
N ASP A 110 -2.49 -13.06 -3.10
CA ASP A 110 -1.25 -12.44 -3.60
C ASP A 110 -1.55 -11.11 -4.31
N LEU A 111 -1.97 -10.13 -3.53
CA LEU A 111 -2.21 -8.79 -4.03
C LEU A 111 -0.92 -7.97 -4.03
N LYS A 112 -0.76 -7.12 -5.03
CA LYS A 112 0.29 -6.10 -5.09
C LYS A 112 -0.37 -4.73 -4.97
N VAL A 113 0.07 -3.97 -4.01
CA VAL A 113 -0.57 -2.69 -3.66
C VAL A 113 0.47 -1.58 -3.64
N ILE A 114 0.15 -0.45 -4.24
CA ILE A 114 0.92 0.79 -4.10
C ILE A 114 0.07 1.78 -3.28
N VAL A 115 0.67 2.30 -2.24
CA VAL A 115 0.06 3.32 -1.38
C VAL A 115 0.66 4.67 -1.72
N GLU A 116 -0.19 5.64 -2.05
CA GLU A 116 0.20 7.05 -2.21
C GLU A 116 -0.12 7.79 -0.92
N THR A 117 0.92 8.26 -0.23
CA THR A 117 0.78 9.04 1.00
C THR A 117 0.59 10.53 0.70
N ASN A 118 0.13 11.29 1.71
CA ASN A 118 0.04 12.75 1.60
C ASN A 118 1.41 13.43 1.71
N ASN A 119 2.43 12.72 2.16
CA ASN A 119 3.80 13.20 2.30
C ASN A 119 4.64 12.82 1.09
N GLY A 120 5.79 13.44 0.96
CA GLY A 120 6.74 13.22 -0.11
C GLY A 120 7.01 14.48 -0.92
N SER A 121 8.05 14.42 -1.75
CA SER A 121 8.41 15.55 -2.63
C SER A 121 7.46 15.66 -3.81
N GLU A 122 7.50 16.79 -4.49
CA GLU A 122 6.75 17.01 -5.75
C GLU A 122 7.15 15.98 -6.82
N ASP A 123 8.38 15.51 -6.80
CA ASP A 123 8.90 14.48 -7.69
C ASP A 123 8.39 13.06 -7.37
N GLY A 124 7.56 12.91 -6.34
CA GLY A 124 6.97 11.64 -5.94
C GLY A 124 7.85 10.79 -5.02
N ILE A 125 9.06 11.21 -4.72
CA ILE A 125 9.97 10.49 -3.82
C ILE A 125 9.39 10.47 -2.40
N GLY A 126 9.30 9.28 -1.81
CA GLY A 126 8.72 9.07 -0.49
C GLY A 126 7.19 9.16 -0.44
N ARG A 127 6.52 9.39 -1.58
CA ARG A 127 5.06 9.44 -1.67
C ARG A 127 4.44 8.10 -1.93
N TYR A 128 5.06 7.28 -2.77
CA TYR A 128 4.56 5.97 -3.17
C TYR A 128 5.31 4.85 -2.48
N TRP A 129 4.56 3.89 -1.95
CA TRP A 129 5.09 2.72 -1.24
C TRP A 129 4.52 1.46 -1.85
N LEU A 130 5.41 0.56 -2.31
CA LEU A 130 5.02 -0.73 -2.85
C LEU A 130 4.91 -1.75 -1.72
N LEU A 131 3.76 -2.39 -1.62
CA LEU A 131 3.48 -3.43 -0.64
C LEU A 131 3.25 -4.78 -1.34
N GLY A 132 3.76 -5.82 -0.72
CA GLY A 132 3.54 -7.18 -1.20
C GLY A 132 4.38 -7.58 -2.39
N GLU A 133 5.58 -7.02 -2.57
CA GLU A 133 6.48 -7.34 -3.67
C GLU A 133 6.79 -8.84 -3.76
N GLU A 134 7.18 -9.45 -2.64
CA GLU A 134 7.58 -10.86 -2.59
C GLU A 134 6.44 -11.79 -2.19
N ASN A 135 5.78 -11.51 -1.08
CA ASN A 135 4.80 -12.43 -0.46
C ASN A 135 3.35 -12.04 -0.71
N GLY A 136 3.12 -10.88 -1.33
CA GLY A 136 1.78 -10.37 -1.55
C GLY A 136 1.10 -9.78 -0.31
N VAL A 137 -0.03 -9.13 -0.55
CA VAL A 137 -0.90 -8.54 0.47
C VAL A 137 -2.22 -9.30 0.45
N GLN A 138 -2.83 -9.48 1.61
CA GLN A 138 -4.11 -10.15 1.76
C GLN A 138 -5.13 -9.24 2.42
N LEU A 139 -6.38 -9.37 2.02
CA LEU A 139 -7.49 -8.75 2.72
C LEU A 139 -7.82 -9.57 3.97
N LEU A 140 -7.52 -9.02 5.15
CA LEU A 140 -7.71 -9.71 6.43
C LEU A 140 -9.12 -9.56 6.98
N SER A 141 -9.70 -8.38 6.85
CA SER A 141 -11.04 -8.10 7.37
C SER A 141 -11.68 -6.94 6.61
N GLY A 142 -12.99 -6.91 6.63
CA GLY A 142 -13.76 -5.81 6.05
C GLY A 142 -15.20 -5.85 6.56
N THR A 143 -15.77 -4.67 6.67
CA THR A 143 -17.20 -4.51 7.03
C THR A 143 -17.87 -3.59 6.03
N GLY A 144 -19.13 -3.84 5.75
CA GLY A 144 -19.95 -2.99 4.88
C GLY A 144 -21.24 -2.62 5.55
N ALA A 145 -21.61 -1.35 5.48
CA ALA A 145 -22.85 -0.83 6.01
C ALA A 145 -23.44 0.22 5.06
N SER A 146 -24.76 0.35 5.08
CA SER A 146 -25.43 1.39 4.28
C SER A 146 -25.31 2.78 4.91
N GLY A 147 -24.93 2.85 6.19
CA GLY A 147 -24.99 4.08 6.97
C GLY A 147 -26.43 4.51 7.28
N THR A 148 -26.55 5.63 7.97
CA THR A 148 -27.84 6.27 8.24
C THR A 148 -28.05 7.49 7.34
N ALA A 149 -29.32 7.92 7.19
CA ALA A 149 -29.66 9.08 6.35
C ALA A 149 -29.03 10.39 6.84
N PHE A 150 -28.65 10.45 8.12
CA PHE A 150 -28.11 11.64 8.78
C PHE A 150 -26.62 11.52 9.15
N GLY A 151 -25.91 10.61 8.52
CA GLY A 151 -24.45 10.59 8.52
C GLY A 151 -23.80 9.92 9.72
N ASP A 152 -23.75 8.64 9.67
CA ASP A 152 -22.77 7.83 10.42
C ASP A 152 -21.83 7.12 9.46
#